data_d3cd3c18bd2ab77fd60e75f33e3be08d
#
_entry.id   d3cd3c18bd2ab77fd60e75f33e3be08d
#
_cell.length_a   1.000
_cell.length_b   1.000
_cell.length_c   1.000
_cell.angle_alpha   90.00
_cell.angle_beta   90.00
_cell.angle_gamma   90.00
#
_symmetry.space_group_name_H-M   'P 1'
#
loop_
_entity.id
_entity.type
_entity.pdbx_description
1 polymer ?
#
loop_
_entity_poly.entity_id
_entity_poly.type
_entity_poly.pdbx_seq_one_letter_code
_entity_poly.pdbx_strand_id
1 'polypeptide(L)'
;MGGGGNGSGVGPGWFDTANRRFEYQKDRRRPKRHDRTNPAQKWIFLLCAIPILIPAYREAKRSGWFHDRVAELPFPASGTVTVNNSVDPKSATSKIGVTAADANVVVQLFDRKTDVHVISVYVNRNEDVSVPVPPGTYRIKIIEGDKWHGPTTWFGTSTTYETVVRPMVFSRRTSRMIDLHRSPAGNLHTSINFANPKPLN
;
A
#
# COMPACT_ATOMS: atom_id res chain seq x y z
N MET A 1 40.15 -37.97 91.49
CA MET A 1 40.21 -36.50 91.28
C MET A 1 40.04 -36.26 89.77
N GLY A 2 39.00 -35.77 89.30
CA GLY A 2 38.08 -34.71 89.55
C GLY A 2 37.88 -34.00 88.23
N GLY A 3 36.70 -33.67 87.96
CA GLY A 3 36.44 -32.60 86.99
C GLY A 3 35.55 -32.94 85.84
N GLY A 4 34.30 -32.75 86.09
CA GLY A 4 33.22 -32.71 85.17
C GLY A 4 33.23 -31.48 84.25
N GLY A 5 32.70 -31.62 83.11
CA GLY A 5 32.44 -30.55 82.14
C GLY A 5 31.08 -30.75 81.54
N ASN A 6 30.08 -30.05 82.06
CA ASN A 6 28.76 -29.90 81.53
C ASN A 6 28.83 -29.22 80.11
N GLY A 7 28.55 -29.96 79.07
CA GLY A 7 28.24 -29.38 77.80
C GLY A 7 26.73 -29.24 77.64
N SER A 8 26.19 -28.10 77.94
CA SER A 8 24.79 -27.75 77.70
C SER A 8 24.56 -27.75 76.14
N GLY A 9 23.90 -28.81 75.65
CA GLY A 9 23.38 -28.87 74.28
C GLY A 9 22.33 -27.75 74.14
N VAL A 10 22.68 -26.73 73.44
CA VAL A 10 21.72 -25.77 72.91
C VAL A 10 20.95 -26.51 71.82
N GLY A 11 19.74 -26.91 72.12
CA GLY A 11 18.82 -27.49 71.14
C GLY A 11 18.63 -26.54 69.95
N PRO A 12 18.23 -27.08 68.82
CA PRO A 12 18.03 -26.25 67.62
C PRO A 12 17.08 -25.12 67.95
N GLY A 13 17.69 -23.95 67.96
CA GLY A 13 17.03 -22.74 68.47
C GLY A 13 15.80 -22.39 67.64
N TRP A 14 14.89 -21.84 68.35
CA TRP A 14 13.66 -21.22 67.87
C TRP A 14 13.82 -20.34 66.60
N PHE A 15 14.98 -19.96 66.22
CA PHE A 15 15.35 -19.28 64.96
C PHE A 15 15.05 -20.13 63.71
N ASP A 16 15.16 -21.45 63.79
CA ASP A 16 14.87 -22.31 62.64
C ASP A 16 13.36 -22.41 62.33
N THR A 17 12.51 -22.29 63.37
CA THR A 17 11.07 -22.26 63.20
C THR A 17 10.57 -20.92 62.68
N ALA A 18 11.26 -19.82 63.03
CA ALA A 18 10.95 -18.50 62.48
C ALA A 18 11.29 -18.39 61.01
N ASN A 19 12.43 -18.98 60.57
CA ASN A 19 12.86 -18.99 59.19
C ASN A 19 11.88 -19.82 58.30
N ARG A 20 11.44 -20.98 58.80
CA ARG A 20 10.42 -21.79 58.07
C ARG A 20 9.08 -21.08 57.94
N ARG A 21 8.67 -20.28 58.93
CA ARG A 21 7.47 -19.42 58.83
C ARG A 21 7.62 -18.35 57.78
N PHE A 22 8.79 -17.75 57.66
CA PHE A 22 9.08 -16.74 56.63
C PHE A 22 9.11 -17.33 55.22
N GLU A 23 9.69 -18.53 55.02
CA GLU A 23 9.66 -19.18 53.72
C GLU A 23 8.25 -19.61 53.33
N TYR A 24 7.45 -20.12 54.26
CA TYR A 24 6.07 -20.50 54.01
C TYR A 24 5.15 -19.31 53.70
N GLN A 25 5.46 -18.12 54.24
CA GLN A 25 4.74 -16.89 53.92
C GLN A 25 5.20 -16.29 52.56
N LYS A 26 6.45 -16.50 52.16
CA LYS A 26 6.99 -16.02 50.90
C LYS A 26 6.36 -16.76 49.71
N ASP A 27 6.12 -18.05 49.86
CA ASP A 27 5.45 -18.85 48.81
C ASP A 27 3.93 -18.57 48.70
N ARG A 28 3.27 -18.20 49.84
CA ARG A 28 1.87 -17.81 49.81
C ARG A 28 1.59 -16.45 49.15
N ARG A 29 2.60 -15.60 49.00
CA ARG A 29 2.46 -14.24 48.46
C ARG A 29 2.80 -14.12 46.99
N ARG A 30 3.22 -15.19 46.34
CA ARG A 30 3.29 -15.20 44.88
C ARG A 30 1.87 -15.43 44.33
N PRO A 31 1.19 -14.38 43.86
CA PRO A 31 -0.03 -14.60 43.11
C PRO A 31 0.37 -15.43 41.93
N LYS A 32 -0.20 -16.64 41.79
CA LYS A 32 -0.15 -17.36 40.53
C LYS A 32 -0.62 -16.36 39.45
N ARG A 33 0.31 -15.79 38.68
CA ARG A 33 -0.03 -15.08 37.47
C ARG A 33 -0.79 -16.08 36.60
N HIS A 34 -2.11 -16.08 36.78
CA HIS A 34 -2.96 -16.58 35.71
C HIS A 34 -2.68 -15.66 34.53
N ASP A 35 -1.87 -16.13 33.59
CA ASP A 35 -1.82 -15.57 32.25
C ASP A 35 -3.21 -15.76 31.61
N ARG A 36 -4.18 -15.03 32.16
CA ARG A 36 -5.42 -14.73 31.45
C ARG A 36 -5.03 -13.74 30.37
N THR A 37 -4.48 -14.25 29.28
CA THR A 37 -4.46 -13.50 28.04
C THR A 37 -5.91 -13.17 27.73
N ASN A 38 -6.29 -11.93 28.02
CA ASN A 38 -7.64 -11.46 27.75
C ASN A 38 -7.91 -11.73 26.26
N PRO A 39 -9.00 -12.44 25.90
CA PRO A 39 -9.31 -12.69 24.50
C PRO A 39 -9.37 -11.39 23.68
N ALA A 40 -9.74 -10.27 24.31
CA ALA A 40 -9.68 -8.93 23.73
C ALA A 40 -8.24 -8.50 23.32
N GLN A 41 -7.20 -8.96 24.00
CA GLN A 41 -5.83 -8.60 23.67
C GLN A 41 -5.40 -9.12 22.28
N LYS A 42 -5.89 -10.28 21.88
CA LYS A 42 -5.66 -10.83 20.52
C LYS A 42 -6.27 -9.95 19.44
N TRP A 43 -7.46 -9.40 19.72
CA TRP A 43 -8.14 -8.49 18.79
C TRP A 43 -7.43 -7.13 18.67
N ILE A 44 -6.85 -6.63 19.76
CA ILE A 44 -6.07 -5.39 19.74
C ILE A 44 -4.84 -5.56 18.84
N PHE A 45 -4.09 -6.66 18.96
CA PHE A 45 -2.95 -6.93 18.06
C PHE A 45 -3.38 -7.05 16.60
N LEU A 46 -4.50 -7.71 16.33
CA LEU A 46 -5.04 -7.82 14.98
C LEU A 46 -5.40 -6.44 14.40
N LEU A 47 -6.09 -5.61 15.18
CA LEU A 47 -6.46 -4.25 14.77
C LEU A 47 -5.25 -3.35 14.55
N CYS A 48 -4.19 -3.47 15.37
CA CYS A 48 -2.95 -2.74 15.21
C CYS A 48 -2.13 -3.21 14.00
N ALA A 49 -2.29 -4.46 13.56
CA ALA A 49 -1.61 -4.98 12.38
C ALA A 49 -2.21 -4.47 11.06
N ILE A 50 -3.51 -4.16 11.01
CA ILE A 50 -4.20 -3.72 9.79
C ILE A 50 -3.54 -2.50 9.14
N PRO A 51 -3.26 -1.39 9.85
CA PRO A 51 -2.64 -0.21 9.24
C PRO A 51 -1.22 -0.45 8.71
N ILE A 52 -0.55 -1.51 9.16
CA ILE A 52 0.78 -1.91 8.68
C ILE A 52 0.65 -2.87 7.49
N LEU A 53 -0.29 -3.81 7.55
CA LEU A 53 -0.47 -4.82 6.52
C LEU A 53 -1.02 -4.25 5.21
N ILE A 54 -1.88 -3.23 5.26
CA ILE A 54 -2.45 -2.61 4.07
C ILE A 54 -1.37 -1.97 3.18
N PRO A 55 -0.49 -1.08 3.67
CA PRO A 55 0.57 -0.51 2.86
C PRO A 55 1.60 -1.58 2.43
N ALA A 56 1.95 -2.52 3.28
CA ALA A 56 2.85 -3.63 2.93
C ALA A 56 2.28 -4.51 1.81
N TYR A 57 1.00 -4.85 1.86
CA TYR A 57 0.33 -5.59 0.79
C TYR A 57 0.30 -4.80 -0.53
N ARG A 58 0.04 -3.48 -0.46
CA ARG A 58 0.04 -2.61 -1.64
C ARG A 58 1.40 -2.54 -2.29
N GLU A 59 2.45 -2.42 -1.48
CA GLU A 59 3.82 -2.40 -1.98
C GLU A 59 4.23 -3.75 -2.56
N ALA A 60 3.94 -4.86 -1.89
CA ALA A 60 4.18 -6.20 -2.42
C ALA A 60 3.39 -6.47 -3.71
N LYS A 61 2.16 -5.96 -3.82
CA LYS A 61 1.38 -6.04 -5.05
C LYS A 61 2.01 -5.22 -6.17
N ARG A 62 2.46 -4.00 -5.86
CA ARG A 62 3.06 -3.06 -6.83
C ARG A 62 4.43 -3.53 -7.32
N SER A 63 5.26 -4.10 -6.44
CA SER A 63 6.59 -4.62 -6.77
C SER A 63 6.58 -5.93 -7.55
N GLY A 64 5.40 -6.42 -7.97
CA GLY A 64 5.27 -7.65 -8.76
C GLY A 64 5.71 -8.93 -8.03
N TRP A 65 5.65 -8.93 -6.69
CA TRP A 65 6.01 -10.12 -5.90
C TRP A 65 5.05 -11.31 -6.13
N PHE A 66 3.80 -11.01 -6.50
CA PHE A 66 2.85 -12.06 -6.83
C PHE A 66 3.12 -12.62 -8.22
N HIS A 67 3.14 -13.94 -8.35
CA HIS A 67 3.40 -14.61 -9.61
C HIS A 67 2.22 -14.42 -10.58
N ASP A 68 2.50 -13.90 -11.76
CA ASP A 68 1.52 -13.80 -12.85
C ASP A 68 1.55 -15.05 -13.73
N ARG A 69 0.36 -15.53 -14.11
CA ARG A 69 0.21 -16.69 -14.99
C ARG A 69 0.35 -16.36 -16.49
N VAL A 70 0.34 -15.07 -16.81
CA VAL A 70 0.40 -14.56 -18.19
C VAL A 70 1.83 -14.14 -18.51
N ALA A 71 2.28 -14.40 -19.71
CA ALA A 71 3.61 -14.00 -20.18
C ALA A 71 3.76 -12.47 -20.14
N GLU A 72 4.93 -12.02 -19.72
CA GLU A 72 5.31 -10.60 -19.74
C GLU A 72 5.57 -10.17 -21.19
N LEU A 73 5.02 -9.03 -21.57
CA LEU A 73 5.21 -8.38 -22.87
C LEU A 73 6.03 -7.09 -22.68
N PRO A 74 6.75 -6.64 -23.72
CA PRO A 74 7.40 -5.34 -23.66
C PRO A 74 6.37 -4.23 -23.49
N PHE A 75 6.64 -3.31 -22.56
CA PHE A 75 5.79 -2.14 -22.38
C PHE A 75 5.96 -1.18 -23.58
N PRO A 76 4.90 -0.54 -24.07
CA PRO A 76 5.00 0.43 -25.16
C PRO A 76 5.97 1.57 -24.83
N ALA A 77 6.66 2.11 -25.84
CA ALA A 77 7.53 3.25 -25.65
C ALA A 77 6.76 4.45 -25.11
N SER A 78 7.44 5.27 -24.29
CA SER A 78 6.84 6.48 -23.72
C SER A 78 6.37 7.43 -24.81
N GLY A 79 5.18 8.00 -24.62
CA GLY A 79 4.50 8.84 -25.59
C GLY A 79 3.69 8.06 -26.64
N THR A 80 3.74 6.72 -26.63
CA THR A 80 2.77 5.92 -27.38
C THR A 80 1.36 6.26 -26.89
N VAL A 81 0.41 6.36 -27.84
CA VAL A 81 -0.99 6.65 -27.53
C VAL A 81 -1.92 5.67 -28.20
N THR A 82 -3.01 5.33 -27.53
CA THR A 82 -4.17 4.67 -28.10
C THR A 82 -5.32 5.68 -28.11
N VAL A 83 -5.78 6.05 -29.28
CA VAL A 83 -6.84 7.05 -29.46
C VAL A 83 -8.11 6.36 -29.93
N ASN A 84 -9.26 6.79 -29.41
CA ASN A 84 -10.55 6.32 -29.88
C ASN A 84 -10.78 6.78 -31.34
N ASN A 85 -11.24 5.92 -32.19
CA ASN A 85 -11.48 6.18 -33.61
C ASN A 85 -12.47 7.34 -33.89
N SER A 86 -13.30 7.69 -32.93
CA SER A 86 -14.22 8.82 -33.03
C SER A 86 -13.57 10.19 -32.80
N VAL A 87 -12.31 10.23 -32.39
CA VAL A 87 -11.58 11.47 -32.09
C VAL A 87 -10.82 11.94 -33.32
N ASP A 88 -11.14 13.15 -33.81
CA ASP A 88 -10.36 13.77 -34.89
C ASP A 88 -8.99 14.23 -34.35
N PRO A 89 -7.88 13.71 -34.91
CA PRO A 89 -6.53 14.10 -34.51
C PRO A 89 -6.27 15.63 -34.64
N LYS A 90 -6.90 16.29 -35.59
CA LYS A 90 -6.79 17.77 -35.79
C LYS A 90 -7.41 18.56 -34.65
N SER A 91 -8.31 17.95 -33.86
CA SER A 91 -8.92 18.60 -32.69
C SER A 91 -7.98 18.73 -31.50
N ALA A 92 -6.86 18.00 -31.46
CA ALA A 92 -5.88 17.93 -30.37
C ALA A 92 -5.05 19.23 -30.28
N THR A 93 -5.64 20.29 -29.74
CA THR A 93 -5.03 21.62 -29.62
C THR A 93 -4.53 21.94 -28.21
N SER A 94 -4.73 21.06 -27.23
CA SER A 94 -4.22 21.14 -25.88
C SER A 94 -3.12 20.09 -25.66
N LYS A 95 -2.46 20.09 -24.51
CA LYS A 95 -1.45 19.09 -24.18
C LYS A 95 -1.66 18.56 -22.77
N ILE A 96 -1.39 17.26 -22.59
CA ILE A 96 -1.22 16.63 -21.30
C ILE A 96 0.23 16.23 -21.13
N GLY A 97 0.87 16.70 -20.05
CA GLY A 97 2.16 16.19 -19.59
C GLY A 97 1.93 15.14 -18.52
N VAL A 98 2.70 14.08 -18.54
CA VAL A 98 2.67 13.03 -17.53
C VAL A 98 4.10 12.70 -17.15
N THR A 99 4.41 12.77 -15.86
CA THR A 99 5.68 12.34 -15.29
C THR A 99 5.42 11.06 -14.46
N ALA A 100 6.00 9.95 -14.90
CA ALA A 100 5.91 8.67 -14.20
C ALA A 100 6.95 8.60 -13.07
N ALA A 101 6.56 7.99 -11.96
CA ALA A 101 7.47 7.69 -10.86
C ALA A 101 8.21 6.35 -11.12
N ASP A 102 8.31 5.51 -10.14
CA ASP A 102 9.05 4.24 -10.11
C ASP A 102 8.34 3.05 -10.78
N ALA A 103 7.19 3.27 -11.44
CA ALA A 103 6.43 2.24 -12.15
C ALA A 103 6.05 2.68 -13.57
N ASN A 104 5.77 1.71 -14.45
CA ASN A 104 5.17 2.00 -15.76
C ASN A 104 3.72 2.43 -15.59
N VAL A 105 3.28 3.36 -16.41
CA VAL A 105 1.98 4.02 -16.24
C VAL A 105 1.22 4.06 -17.54
N VAL A 106 -0.08 3.81 -17.46
CA VAL A 106 -1.05 4.11 -18.51
C VAL A 106 -2.06 5.13 -17.98
N VAL A 107 -2.05 6.32 -18.56
CA VAL A 107 -3.00 7.40 -18.23
C VAL A 107 -4.11 7.39 -19.25
N GLN A 108 -5.35 7.20 -18.80
CA GLN A 108 -6.53 7.16 -19.65
C GLN A 108 -7.41 8.36 -19.41
N LEU A 109 -7.84 9.01 -20.49
CA LEU A 109 -8.78 10.12 -20.48
C LEU A 109 -10.15 9.64 -20.98
N PHE A 110 -11.18 9.85 -20.17
CA PHE A 110 -12.57 9.58 -20.50
C PHE A 110 -13.35 10.89 -20.52
N ASP A 111 -14.15 11.10 -21.53
CA ASP A 111 -15.05 12.26 -21.56
C ASP A 111 -15.98 12.22 -20.34
N ARG A 112 -16.10 13.36 -19.65
CA ARG A 112 -16.86 13.42 -18.40
C ARG A 112 -18.35 13.17 -18.59
N LYS A 113 -18.91 13.58 -19.73
CA LYS A 113 -20.36 13.52 -19.97
C LYS A 113 -20.80 12.16 -20.49
N THR A 114 -20.03 11.61 -21.42
CA THR A 114 -20.38 10.36 -22.11
C THR A 114 -19.73 9.13 -21.50
N ASP A 115 -18.70 9.33 -20.66
CA ASP A 115 -17.79 8.26 -20.14
C ASP A 115 -17.13 7.43 -21.22
N VAL A 116 -17.03 7.98 -22.43
CA VAL A 116 -16.36 7.34 -23.56
C VAL A 116 -14.85 7.56 -23.43
N HIS A 117 -14.07 6.51 -23.70
CA HIS A 117 -12.62 6.61 -23.78
C HIS A 117 -12.20 7.53 -24.93
N VAL A 118 -11.27 8.44 -24.67
CA VAL A 118 -10.75 9.41 -25.65
C VAL A 118 -9.33 9.05 -26.04
N ILE A 119 -8.44 8.90 -25.08
CA ILE A 119 -7.02 8.61 -25.30
C ILE A 119 -6.42 7.89 -24.10
N SER A 120 -5.51 6.94 -24.37
CA SER A 120 -4.59 6.36 -23.40
C SER A 120 -3.16 6.76 -23.77
N VAL A 121 -2.38 7.18 -22.77
CA VAL A 121 -0.97 7.57 -22.89
C VAL A 121 -0.13 6.59 -22.11
N TYR A 122 0.91 6.04 -22.73
CA TYR A 122 1.86 5.11 -22.12
C TYR A 122 3.14 5.84 -21.71
N VAL A 123 3.59 5.63 -20.50
CA VAL A 123 4.80 6.27 -19.96
C VAL A 123 5.62 5.24 -19.19
N ASN A 124 6.89 5.07 -19.53
CA ASN A 124 7.80 4.20 -18.81
C ASN A 124 8.17 4.83 -17.45
N ARG A 125 8.61 3.99 -16.53
CA ARG A 125 9.07 4.41 -15.22
C ARG A 125 10.18 5.47 -15.33
N ASN A 126 10.12 6.48 -14.46
CA ASN A 126 11.08 7.59 -14.39
C ASN A 126 11.19 8.41 -15.69
N GLU A 127 10.19 8.36 -16.56
CA GLU A 127 10.13 9.16 -17.77
C GLU A 127 8.98 10.16 -17.73
N ASP A 128 9.11 11.21 -18.54
CA ASP A 128 8.08 12.21 -18.75
C ASP A 128 7.71 12.32 -20.22
N VAL A 129 6.46 12.60 -20.50
CA VAL A 129 5.96 12.78 -21.85
C VAL A 129 4.96 13.92 -21.93
N SER A 130 4.85 14.54 -23.10
CA SER A 130 3.83 15.53 -23.41
C SER A 130 3.12 15.16 -24.69
N VAL A 131 1.82 14.93 -24.60
CA VAL A 131 1.00 14.42 -25.70
C VAL A 131 -0.13 15.40 -26.02
N PRO A 132 -0.42 15.66 -27.30
CA PRO A 132 -1.56 16.47 -27.69
C PRO A 132 -2.88 15.78 -27.35
N VAL A 133 -3.85 16.56 -26.84
CA VAL A 133 -5.20 16.09 -26.50
C VAL A 133 -6.24 17.10 -26.97
N PRO A 134 -7.45 16.66 -27.33
CA PRO A 134 -8.55 17.57 -27.62
C PRO A 134 -8.93 18.44 -26.42
N PRO A 135 -9.40 19.67 -26.61
CA PRO A 135 -10.03 20.45 -25.53
C PRO A 135 -11.28 19.74 -25.01
N GLY A 136 -11.45 19.73 -23.69
CA GLY A 136 -12.60 19.05 -23.09
C GLY A 136 -12.46 18.95 -21.59
N THR A 137 -13.43 18.30 -20.96
CA THR A 137 -13.39 17.96 -19.53
C THR A 137 -13.32 16.45 -19.38
N TYR A 138 -12.25 15.96 -18.79
CA TYR A 138 -11.97 14.53 -18.74
C TYR A 138 -11.91 14.01 -17.31
N ARG A 139 -12.44 12.80 -17.14
CA ARG A 139 -12.13 11.94 -16.02
C ARG A 139 -10.85 11.21 -16.35
N ILE A 140 -9.88 11.27 -15.43
CA ILE A 140 -8.58 10.65 -15.64
C ILE A 140 -8.48 9.40 -14.78
N LYS A 141 -8.08 8.30 -15.40
CA LYS A 141 -7.79 7.03 -14.76
C LYS A 141 -6.31 6.74 -14.93
N ILE A 142 -5.67 6.30 -13.86
CA ILE A 142 -4.24 6.00 -13.80
C ILE A 142 -4.10 4.52 -13.49
N ILE A 143 -3.33 3.82 -14.31
CA ILE A 143 -3.07 2.39 -14.19
C ILE A 143 -1.56 2.24 -14.11
N GLU A 144 -1.06 1.74 -12.99
CA GLU A 144 0.38 1.58 -12.73
C GLU A 144 0.74 0.13 -12.46
N GLY A 145 1.96 -0.25 -12.78
CA GLY A 145 2.52 -1.56 -12.46
C GLY A 145 3.88 -1.77 -13.10
N ASP A 146 4.48 -2.93 -12.81
CA ASP A 146 5.83 -3.24 -13.27
C ASP A 146 5.84 -4.10 -14.53
N LYS A 147 5.13 -5.24 -14.51
CA LYS A 147 5.15 -6.25 -15.58
C LYS A 147 3.96 -6.08 -16.48
N TRP A 148 4.20 -5.79 -17.75
CA TRP A 148 3.14 -5.56 -18.73
C TRP A 148 2.67 -6.88 -19.34
N HIS A 149 1.36 -7.08 -19.43
CA HIS A 149 0.73 -8.27 -20.02
C HIS A 149 -0.27 -7.92 -21.13
N GLY A 150 -0.20 -6.69 -21.64
CA GLY A 150 -1.08 -6.23 -22.72
C GLY A 150 -2.27 -5.40 -22.23
N PRO A 151 -3.02 -4.79 -23.16
CA PRO A 151 -4.08 -3.82 -22.86
C PRO A 151 -5.34 -4.44 -22.24
N THR A 152 -5.45 -5.75 -22.19
CA THR A 152 -6.57 -6.46 -21.55
C THR A 152 -6.25 -6.90 -20.12
N THR A 153 -5.00 -7.23 -19.84
CA THR A 153 -4.54 -7.78 -18.54
C THR A 153 -3.73 -6.76 -17.76
N TRP A 154 -3.29 -5.68 -18.43
CA TRP A 154 -2.51 -4.59 -17.86
C TRP A 154 -1.22 -5.09 -17.20
N PHE A 155 -1.04 -4.86 -15.92
CA PHE A 155 0.12 -5.30 -15.16
C PHE A 155 -0.18 -6.54 -14.30
N GLY A 156 -1.19 -7.33 -14.68
CA GLY A 156 -1.54 -8.56 -13.97
C GLY A 156 -1.86 -8.32 -12.50
N THR A 157 -1.22 -9.11 -11.62
CA THR A 157 -1.40 -9.00 -10.17
C THR A 157 -0.83 -7.71 -9.59
N SER A 158 0.14 -7.07 -10.26
CA SER A 158 0.75 -5.81 -9.81
C SER A 158 -0.07 -4.56 -10.20
N THR A 159 -1.15 -4.70 -10.96
CA THR A 159 -1.96 -3.56 -11.41
C THR A 159 -2.50 -2.76 -10.24
N THR A 160 -2.14 -1.49 -10.20
CA THR A 160 -2.76 -0.47 -9.35
C THR A 160 -3.66 0.41 -10.21
N TYR A 161 -4.89 0.66 -9.76
CA TYR A 161 -5.88 1.40 -10.52
C TYR A 161 -6.45 2.54 -9.69
N GLU A 162 -6.22 3.76 -10.13
CA GLU A 162 -6.65 4.97 -9.45
C GLU A 162 -7.46 5.88 -10.39
N THR A 163 -8.39 6.63 -9.84
CA THR A 163 -9.14 7.66 -10.57
C THR A 163 -8.88 9.01 -9.93
N VAL A 164 -8.55 10.01 -10.73
CA VAL A 164 -8.39 11.39 -10.26
C VAL A 164 -9.77 11.91 -9.82
N VAL A 165 -9.86 12.35 -8.56
CA VAL A 165 -11.13 12.72 -7.92
C VAL A 165 -11.82 13.88 -8.66
N ARG A 166 -11.04 14.88 -9.08
CA ARG A 166 -11.57 16.03 -9.80
C ARG A 166 -11.32 15.91 -11.30
N PRO A 167 -12.37 16.01 -12.13
CA PRO A 167 -12.18 16.06 -13.57
C PRO A 167 -11.25 17.20 -13.98
N MET A 168 -10.42 16.95 -14.97
CA MET A 168 -9.47 17.93 -15.48
C MET A 168 -10.01 18.61 -16.73
N VAL A 169 -9.93 19.94 -16.75
CA VAL A 169 -10.38 20.76 -17.88
C VAL A 169 -9.19 21.13 -18.75
N PHE A 170 -9.31 20.85 -20.05
CA PHE A 170 -8.35 21.23 -21.09
C PHE A 170 -8.98 22.27 -22.00
N SER A 171 -8.43 23.47 -21.97
CA SER A 171 -8.81 24.57 -22.88
C SER A 171 -7.86 24.57 -24.09
N ARG A 172 -8.29 25.17 -25.18
CA ARG A 172 -7.42 25.31 -26.37
C ARG A 172 -6.08 25.95 -26.00
N ARG A 173 -4.99 25.42 -26.53
CA ARG A 173 -3.61 25.90 -26.34
C ARG A 173 -3.15 25.93 -24.86
N THR A 174 -3.79 25.15 -24.00
CA THR A 174 -3.32 24.97 -22.61
C THR A 174 -2.60 23.64 -22.45
N SER A 175 -1.65 23.62 -21.52
CA SER A 175 -1.01 22.40 -21.06
C SER A 175 -1.41 22.12 -19.63
N ARG A 176 -1.61 20.86 -19.31
CA ARG A 176 -1.81 20.34 -17.95
C ARG A 176 -0.79 19.28 -17.67
N MET A 177 -0.23 19.26 -16.47
CA MET A 177 0.75 18.26 -16.06
C MET A 177 0.20 17.42 -14.92
N ILE A 178 0.49 16.15 -14.97
CA ILE A 178 0.23 15.17 -13.93
C ILE A 178 1.59 14.61 -13.52
N ASP A 179 1.95 14.83 -12.26
CA ASP A 179 3.13 14.24 -11.65
C ASP A 179 2.67 13.12 -10.72
N LEU A 180 3.17 11.91 -10.98
CA LEU A 180 2.81 10.70 -10.23
C LEU A 180 3.78 10.37 -9.11
N HIS A 181 4.79 11.21 -8.88
CA HIS A 181 5.61 11.10 -7.68
C HIS A 181 4.77 11.33 -6.43
N ARG A 182 4.78 10.37 -5.54
CA ARG A 182 4.01 10.44 -4.30
C ARG A 182 4.61 11.49 -3.37
N SER A 183 3.90 12.59 -3.18
CA SER A 183 4.28 13.67 -2.28
C SER A 183 3.12 13.97 -1.31
N PRO A 184 3.40 14.10 -0.01
CA PRO A 184 2.39 14.52 0.98
C PRO A 184 1.81 15.92 0.69
N ALA A 185 2.57 16.77 -0.01
CA ALA A 185 2.17 18.11 -0.42
C ALA A 185 1.60 18.16 -1.85
N GLY A 186 1.41 17.02 -2.49
CA GLY A 186 0.86 16.93 -3.85
C GLY A 186 -0.59 17.42 -3.91
N ASN A 187 -0.94 18.07 -5.01
CA ASN A 187 -2.29 18.58 -5.27
C ASN A 187 -3.16 17.60 -6.07
N LEU A 188 -2.60 16.50 -6.53
CA LEU A 188 -3.32 15.44 -7.24
C LEU A 188 -3.97 14.50 -6.23
N HIS A 189 -5.28 14.58 -6.10
CA HIS A 189 -6.05 13.65 -5.25
C HIS A 189 -6.63 12.54 -6.12
N THR A 190 -6.28 11.31 -5.79
CA THR A 190 -6.79 10.10 -6.45
C THR A 190 -7.63 9.27 -5.49
N SER A 191 -8.57 8.52 -6.03
CA SER A 191 -9.28 7.45 -5.33
C SER A 191 -8.88 6.09 -5.91
N ILE A 192 -8.62 5.14 -5.01
CA ILE A 192 -8.23 3.79 -5.39
C ILE A 192 -9.45 3.02 -5.83
N ASN A 193 -9.35 2.35 -6.98
CA ASN A 193 -10.35 1.42 -7.44
C ASN A 193 -9.91 0.00 -7.08
N PHE A 194 -10.77 -0.77 -6.44
CA PHE A 194 -10.49 -2.16 -6.05
C PHE A 194 -10.72 -3.17 -7.19
N ALA A 195 -11.49 -2.77 -8.20
CA ALA A 195 -11.72 -3.60 -9.38
C ALA A 195 -10.66 -3.31 -10.45
N ASN A 196 -10.21 -4.35 -11.14
CA ASN A 196 -9.31 -4.18 -12.28
C ASN A 196 -9.97 -3.32 -13.37
N PRO A 197 -9.18 -2.49 -14.07
CA PRO A 197 -9.71 -1.68 -15.16
C PRO A 197 -10.25 -2.58 -16.26
N LYS A 198 -11.40 -2.20 -16.82
CA LYS A 198 -11.99 -2.90 -17.97
C LYS A 198 -11.10 -2.70 -19.20
N PRO A 199 -10.97 -3.71 -20.09
CA PRO A 199 -10.35 -3.52 -21.37
C PRO A 199 -11.02 -2.39 -22.15
N LEU A 200 -10.26 -1.69 -22.96
CA LEU A 200 -10.82 -0.73 -23.92
C LEU A 200 -11.40 -1.50 -25.10
N ASN A 201 -12.65 -1.27 -25.42
CA ASN A 201 -13.33 -1.81 -26.61
C ASN A 201 -13.05 -0.93 -27.83
#